data_e2a5d21d75efa82ebe01bdf1845dc8a4
#
_entry.id   e2a5d21d75efa82ebe01bdf1845dc8a4
#
_cell.length_a   1.000
_cell.length_b   1.000
_cell.length_c   1.000
_cell.angle_alpha   90.00
_cell.angle_beta   90.00
_cell.angle_gamma   90.00
#
_symmetry.space_group_name_H-M   'P 1'
#
loop_
_entity.id
_entity.type
_entity.pdbx_description
1 polymer ?
#
loop_
_entity_poly.entity_id
_entity_poly.type
_entity_poly.pdbx_seq_one_letter_code
_entity_poly.pdbx_strand_id
1 'polypeptide(L)'
;MYQPPHFREDRPDVLHGLIRAHPLGLLISHDAEAGVIANPIPFMVEVEGDQTVLHAHMAKGNPQAKSAADSDVLVVFQGPAHYVSPSWYATKQQTHKLVPTWNFAILQARGTLRVTDDPAALHALVSRLTDMKEETRADRWAVTDAPEKFIDSQLKGILGLSI
;
A
#
# COMPACT_ATOMS: atom_id res chain seq x y z
N MET A 1 4.24 15.61 -2.21
CA MET A 1 3.59 15.73 -3.56
C MET A 1 3.05 17.13 -3.71
N TYR A 2 3.16 17.74 -4.90
CA TYR A 2 2.44 18.97 -5.23
C TYR A 2 0.93 18.70 -5.23
N GLN A 3 0.17 19.48 -4.47
CA GLN A 3 -1.26 19.21 -4.23
C GLN A 3 -2.02 20.53 -4.09
N PRO A 4 -2.55 21.07 -5.20
CA PRO A 4 -3.40 22.26 -5.15
C PRO A 4 -4.63 22.04 -4.25
N PRO A 5 -5.10 23.05 -3.54
CA PRO A 5 -6.18 22.90 -2.54
C PRO A 5 -7.46 22.25 -3.10
N HIS A 6 -7.81 22.53 -4.35
CA HIS A 6 -9.02 21.99 -4.99
C HIS A 6 -8.92 20.52 -5.42
N PHE A 7 -7.72 19.90 -5.34
CA PHE A 7 -7.49 18.47 -5.58
C PHE A 7 -7.15 17.71 -4.29
N ARG A 8 -7.13 18.41 -3.15
CA ARG A 8 -6.74 17.83 -1.89
C ARG A 8 -7.91 17.05 -1.25
N GLU A 9 -7.62 15.86 -0.80
CA GLU A 9 -8.50 15.05 0.03
C GLU A 9 -7.83 14.79 1.37
N ASP A 10 -8.51 15.12 2.49
CA ASP A 10 -7.99 14.96 3.85
C ASP A 10 -8.88 14.06 4.73
N ARG A 11 -10.03 13.61 4.23
CA ARG A 11 -10.94 12.75 4.99
C ARG A 11 -10.34 11.35 5.15
N PRO A 12 -10.09 10.90 6.41
CA PRO A 12 -9.40 9.62 6.65
C PRO A 12 -10.14 8.42 6.05
N ASP A 13 -11.46 8.40 6.12
CA ASP A 13 -12.31 7.34 5.57
C ASP A 13 -12.13 7.18 4.06
N VAL A 14 -12.03 8.29 3.32
CA VAL A 14 -11.78 8.30 1.86
C VAL A 14 -10.37 7.81 1.56
N LEU A 15 -9.37 8.29 2.32
CA LEU A 15 -7.98 7.88 2.15
C LEU A 15 -7.80 6.38 2.45
N HIS A 16 -8.36 5.89 3.55
CA HIS A 16 -8.34 4.46 3.89
C HIS A 16 -9.13 3.62 2.85
N GLY A 17 -10.24 4.16 2.34
CA GLY A 17 -11.01 3.53 1.25
C GLY A 17 -10.17 3.32 0.00
N LEU A 18 -9.35 4.32 -0.39
CA LEU A 18 -8.43 4.20 -1.53
C LEU A 18 -7.38 3.11 -1.30
N ILE A 19 -6.78 3.06 -0.11
CA ILE A 19 -5.79 2.01 0.24
C ILE A 19 -6.43 0.62 0.16
N ARG A 20 -7.63 0.44 0.72
CA ARG A 20 -8.33 -0.85 0.69
C ARG A 20 -8.68 -1.31 -0.72
N ALA A 21 -9.08 -0.36 -1.59
CA ALA A 21 -9.40 -0.64 -2.97
C ALA A 21 -8.15 -0.91 -3.84
N HIS A 22 -7.02 -0.29 -3.50
CA HIS A 22 -5.75 -0.38 -4.24
C HIS A 22 -4.59 -0.70 -3.29
N PRO A 23 -4.58 -1.89 -2.66
CA PRO A 23 -3.66 -2.19 -1.56
C PRO A 23 -2.22 -2.43 -1.97
N LEU A 24 -1.93 -2.63 -3.27
CA LEU A 24 -0.56 -2.79 -3.76
C LEU A 24 0.14 -1.42 -3.78
N GLY A 25 0.76 -1.07 -2.66
CA GLY A 25 1.51 0.17 -2.51
C GLY A 25 2.98 0.02 -2.93
N LEU A 26 3.55 1.07 -3.46
CA LEU A 26 4.98 1.15 -3.76
C LEU A 26 5.72 1.68 -2.53
N LEU A 27 6.45 0.79 -1.82
CA LEU A 27 7.32 1.17 -0.70
C LEU A 27 8.61 1.75 -1.24
N ILE A 28 8.87 3.00 -0.91
CA ILE A 28 10.04 3.76 -1.35
C ILE A 28 10.87 4.12 -0.12
N SER A 29 12.15 3.78 -0.16
CA SER A 29 13.15 4.08 0.85
C SER A 29 14.47 4.51 0.22
N HIS A 30 15.40 4.98 1.03
CA HIS A 30 16.78 5.27 0.61
C HIS A 30 17.74 4.30 1.28
N ASP A 31 18.58 3.70 0.47
CA ASP A 31 19.71 2.87 0.90
C ASP A 31 21.01 3.61 0.63
N ALA A 32 21.99 3.47 1.53
CA ALA A 32 23.24 4.23 1.43
C ALA A 32 24.09 3.83 0.20
N GLU A 33 23.98 2.58 -0.25
CA GLU A 33 24.77 2.05 -1.38
C GLU A 33 23.94 2.03 -2.68
N ALA A 34 22.69 1.54 -2.59
CA ALA A 34 21.83 1.38 -3.76
C ALA A 34 21.03 2.64 -4.13
N GLY A 35 21.03 3.67 -3.27
CA GLY A 35 20.25 4.89 -3.47
C GLY A 35 18.75 4.69 -3.20
N VAL A 36 17.90 5.20 -4.07
CA VAL A 36 16.45 5.06 -3.91
C VAL A 36 16.00 3.68 -4.37
N ILE A 37 15.33 2.95 -3.46
CA ILE A 37 14.76 1.63 -3.72
C ILE A 37 13.24 1.75 -3.68
N ALA A 38 12.55 1.06 -4.60
CA ALA A 38 11.09 1.00 -4.66
C ALA A 38 10.62 -0.42 -4.95
N ASN A 39 9.82 -1.01 -4.04
CA ASN A 39 9.23 -2.33 -4.21
C ASN A 39 7.70 -2.28 -4.04
N PRO A 40 6.92 -2.91 -4.93
CA PRO A 40 5.49 -3.06 -4.75
C PRO A 40 5.20 -4.10 -3.65
N ILE A 41 4.39 -3.71 -2.66
CA ILE A 41 4.03 -4.56 -1.52
C ILE A 41 2.53 -4.39 -1.23
N PRO A 42 1.78 -5.47 -1.00
CA PRO A 42 0.40 -5.38 -0.52
C PRO A 42 0.35 -4.90 0.93
N PHE A 43 -0.42 -3.84 1.17
CA PHE A 43 -0.62 -3.26 2.49
C PHE A 43 -2.05 -3.48 2.99
N MET A 44 -2.17 -3.61 4.30
CA MET A 44 -3.41 -3.49 5.05
C MET A 44 -3.34 -2.17 5.84
N VAL A 45 -4.44 -1.40 5.85
CA VAL A 45 -4.55 -0.18 6.65
C VAL A 45 -5.44 -0.43 7.86
N GLU A 46 -4.93 -0.11 9.03
CA GLU A 46 -5.63 -0.20 10.31
C GLU A 46 -5.57 1.14 11.05
N VAL A 47 -6.50 1.34 11.98
CA VAL A 47 -6.51 2.49 12.88
C VAL A 47 -6.23 1.96 14.28
N GLU A 48 -5.12 2.39 14.85
CA GLU A 48 -4.66 2.02 16.18
C GLU A 48 -4.67 3.26 17.08
N GLY A 49 -5.71 3.39 17.91
CA GLY A 49 -5.96 4.63 18.63
C GLY A 49 -6.20 5.79 17.68
N ASP A 50 -5.37 6.85 17.77
CA ASP A 50 -5.45 8.04 16.90
C ASP A 50 -4.52 7.93 15.67
N GLN A 51 -3.85 6.80 15.48
CA GLN A 51 -2.88 6.62 14.40
C GLN A 51 -3.42 5.73 13.29
N THR A 52 -3.04 6.05 12.07
CA THR A 52 -3.19 5.15 10.93
C THR A 52 -1.91 4.35 10.76
N VAL A 53 -2.02 3.03 10.75
CA VAL A 53 -0.88 2.13 10.59
C VAL A 53 -1.06 1.29 9.33
N LEU A 54 -0.01 1.22 8.54
CA LEU A 54 0.07 0.35 7.37
C LEU A 54 0.83 -0.92 7.76
N HIS A 55 0.18 -2.07 7.62
CA HIS A 55 0.79 -3.38 7.87
C HIS A 55 1.05 -4.11 6.55
N ALA A 56 2.18 -4.79 6.48
CA ALA A 56 2.56 -5.61 5.33
C ALA A 56 3.55 -6.70 5.75
N HIS A 57 3.89 -7.58 4.84
CA HIS A 57 5.06 -8.44 4.97
C HIS A 57 5.85 -8.45 3.68
N MET A 58 7.13 -8.77 3.78
CA MET A 58 7.99 -8.99 2.61
C MET A 58 8.93 -10.16 2.83
N ALA A 59 9.49 -10.68 1.74
CA ALA A 59 10.47 -11.75 1.81
C ALA A 59 11.70 -11.31 2.65
N LYS A 60 12.15 -12.17 3.56
CA LYS A 60 13.34 -11.94 4.41
C LYS A 60 14.63 -11.73 3.61
N GLY A 61 14.66 -12.26 2.37
CA GLY A 61 15.75 -12.04 1.43
C GLY A 61 15.74 -10.68 0.72
N ASN A 62 14.66 -9.88 0.85
CA ASN A 62 14.63 -8.54 0.28
C ASN A 62 15.44 -7.57 1.15
N PRO A 63 16.53 -6.98 0.63
CA PRO A 63 17.40 -6.12 1.42
C PRO A 63 16.71 -4.85 1.92
N GLN A 64 15.68 -4.36 1.25
CA GLN A 64 14.98 -3.13 1.61
C GLN A 64 14.42 -3.17 3.04
N ALA A 65 13.94 -4.33 3.53
CA ALA A 65 13.43 -4.42 4.89
C ALA A 65 14.50 -4.08 5.95
N LYS A 66 15.75 -4.49 5.70
CA LYS A 66 16.87 -4.23 6.61
C LYS A 66 17.43 -2.83 6.46
N SER A 67 17.63 -2.37 5.23
CA SER A 67 18.25 -1.06 4.97
C SER A 67 17.30 0.10 5.34
N ALA A 68 15.99 -0.11 5.31
CA ALA A 68 14.98 0.89 5.64
C ALA A 68 14.43 0.78 7.08
N ALA A 69 14.84 -0.24 7.87
CA ALA A 69 14.39 -0.39 9.24
C ALA A 69 14.68 0.86 10.07
N ASP A 70 13.70 1.28 10.89
CA ASP A 70 13.74 2.48 11.73
C ASP A 70 13.99 3.81 10.99
N SER A 71 13.80 3.82 9.68
CA SER A 71 13.93 5.00 8.82
C SER A 71 12.58 5.51 8.32
N ASP A 72 12.55 6.77 7.93
CA ASP A 72 11.38 7.34 7.27
C ASP A 72 11.26 6.81 5.85
N VAL A 73 10.06 6.37 5.52
CA VAL A 73 9.73 5.80 4.21
C VAL A 73 8.51 6.50 3.60
N LEU A 74 8.35 6.30 2.30
CA LEU A 74 7.19 6.73 1.54
C LEU A 74 6.49 5.51 0.95
N VAL A 75 5.17 5.41 1.13
CA VAL A 75 4.35 4.45 0.40
C VAL A 75 3.43 5.20 -0.55
N VAL A 76 3.43 4.81 -1.82
CA VAL A 76 2.56 5.41 -2.85
C VAL A 76 1.52 4.40 -3.27
N PHE A 77 0.24 4.77 -3.10
CA PHE A 77 -0.90 4.01 -3.61
C PHE A 77 -1.46 4.70 -4.84
N GLN A 78 -1.60 3.95 -5.92
CA GLN A 78 -2.16 4.44 -7.17
C GLN A 78 -3.58 3.92 -7.34
N GLY A 79 -4.53 4.84 -7.36
CA GLY A 79 -5.91 4.58 -7.68
C GLY A 79 -6.20 4.69 -9.18
N PRO A 80 -7.47 4.92 -9.57
CA PRO A 80 -7.84 5.08 -10.96
C PRO A 80 -7.09 6.23 -11.63
N ALA A 81 -6.69 6.02 -12.88
CA ALA A 81 -6.07 7.04 -13.71
C ALA A 81 -6.62 6.98 -15.14
N HIS A 82 -6.90 8.12 -15.72
CA HIS A 82 -7.45 8.17 -17.06
C HIS A 82 -7.02 9.44 -17.82
N TYR A 83 -6.67 9.26 -19.10
CA TYR A 83 -6.45 10.35 -20.01
C TYR A 83 -7.79 11.00 -20.38
N VAL A 84 -7.85 12.32 -20.38
CA VAL A 84 -9.05 13.11 -20.74
C VAL A 84 -8.77 13.89 -22.00
N SER A 85 -9.46 13.50 -23.06
CA SER A 85 -9.34 14.15 -24.37
C SER A 85 -10.16 15.45 -24.44
N PRO A 86 -9.60 16.55 -24.99
CA PRO A 86 -10.36 17.75 -25.31
C PRO A 86 -11.58 17.48 -26.21
N SER A 87 -11.54 16.41 -27.01
CA SER A 87 -12.65 16.07 -27.92
C SER A 87 -13.93 15.64 -27.20
N TRP A 88 -13.88 15.35 -25.91
CA TRP A 88 -15.06 14.98 -25.11
C TRP A 88 -15.87 16.19 -24.61
N TYR A 89 -15.31 17.39 -24.72
CA TYR A 89 -15.94 18.62 -24.24
C TYR A 89 -16.73 19.31 -25.36
N ALA A 90 -18.00 19.61 -25.11
CA ALA A 90 -18.85 20.36 -26.07
C ALA A 90 -18.27 21.75 -26.42
N THR A 91 -17.59 22.38 -25.46
CA THR A 91 -16.97 23.71 -25.64
C THR A 91 -15.76 23.71 -26.59
N LYS A 92 -15.21 22.53 -26.95
CA LYS A 92 -14.12 22.43 -27.94
C LYS A 92 -14.50 23.09 -29.26
N GLN A 93 -15.71 22.83 -29.73
CA GLN A 93 -16.24 23.34 -31.00
C GLN A 93 -16.37 24.88 -31.02
N GLN A 94 -16.55 25.48 -29.84
CA GLN A 94 -16.84 26.92 -29.70
C GLN A 94 -15.58 27.76 -29.49
N THR A 95 -14.65 27.27 -28.65
CA THR A 95 -13.52 28.09 -28.18
C THR A 95 -12.16 27.58 -28.63
N HIS A 96 -12.01 26.30 -28.95
CA HIS A 96 -10.75 25.60 -29.21
C HIS A 96 -9.66 25.77 -28.13
N LYS A 97 -10.03 26.34 -26.95
CA LYS A 97 -9.11 26.65 -25.85
C LYS A 97 -9.12 25.52 -24.80
N LEU A 98 -8.86 24.30 -25.25
CA LEU A 98 -8.80 23.11 -24.40
C LEU A 98 -7.53 22.32 -24.67
N VAL A 99 -6.96 21.75 -23.61
CA VAL A 99 -5.78 20.90 -23.67
C VAL A 99 -6.09 19.53 -23.09
N PRO A 100 -5.39 18.47 -23.53
CA PRO A 100 -5.52 17.17 -22.89
C PRO A 100 -4.97 17.19 -21.47
N THR A 101 -5.52 16.33 -20.62
CA THR A 101 -5.05 16.15 -19.24
C THR A 101 -5.17 14.71 -18.80
N TRP A 102 -4.68 14.43 -17.59
CA TRP A 102 -4.90 13.18 -16.87
C TRP A 102 -5.66 13.46 -15.58
N ASN A 103 -6.73 12.70 -15.36
CA ASN A 103 -7.35 12.60 -14.06
C ASN A 103 -6.81 11.35 -13.37
N PHE A 104 -6.40 11.48 -12.11
CA PHE A 104 -5.87 10.36 -11.35
C PHE A 104 -6.10 10.57 -9.84
N ALA A 105 -6.15 9.46 -9.11
CA ALA A 105 -6.13 9.45 -7.66
C ALA A 105 -4.82 8.82 -7.20
N ILE A 106 -4.06 9.55 -6.38
CA ILE A 106 -2.80 9.07 -5.76
C ILE A 106 -2.81 9.43 -4.29
N LEU A 107 -2.41 8.48 -3.45
CA LEU A 107 -2.18 8.70 -2.03
C LEU A 107 -0.70 8.46 -1.71
N GLN A 108 -0.12 9.34 -0.92
CA GLN A 108 1.22 9.20 -0.36
C GLN A 108 1.11 9.12 1.16
N ALA A 109 1.50 7.97 1.73
CA ALA A 109 1.66 7.79 3.16
C ALA A 109 3.14 7.90 3.54
N ARG A 110 3.43 8.59 4.64
CA ARG A 110 4.78 8.74 5.20
C ARG A 110 4.78 8.29 6.64
N GLY A 111 5.84 7.64 7.05
CA GLY A 111 6.01 7.19 8.41
C GLY A 111 7.32 6.46 8.59
N THR A 112 7.62 6.06 9.82
CA THR A 112 8.81 5.29 10.16
C THR A 112 8.52 3.80 9.96
N LEU A 113 9.36 3.11 9.20
CA LEU A 113 9.25 1.66 8.99
C LEU A 113 9.74 0.91 10.24
N ARG A 114 8.88 0.06 10.80
CA ARG A 114 9.23 -0.93 11.83
C ARG A 114 9.20 -2.32 11.23
N VAL A 115 10.16 -3.14 11.62
CA VAL A 115 10.33 -4.51 11.12
C VAL A 115 10.27 -5.49 12.28
N THR A 116 9.57 -6.59 12.09
CA THR A 116 9.51 -7.69 13.06
C THR A 116 9.76 -9.03 12.40
N ASP A 117 10.41 -9.94 13.11
CA ASP A 117 10.55 -11.35 12.76
C ASP A 117 9.97 -12.28 13.85
N ASP A 118 9.19 -11.70 14.79
CA ASP A 118 8.49 -12.47 15.81
C ASP A 118 7.46 -13.42 15.19
N PRO A 119 7.56 -14.73 15.39
CA PRO A 119 6.67 -15.70 14.76
C PRO A 119 5.19 -15.51 15.10
N ALA A 120 4.86 -15.11 16.34
CA ALA A 120 3.49 -14.91 16.76
C ALA A 120 2.88 -13.67 16.09
N ALA A 121 3.64 -12.57 16.02
CA ALA A 121 3.23 -11.35 15.32
C ALA A 121 3.08 -11.60 13.81
N LEU A 122 3.99 -12.35 13.18
CA LEU A 122 3.91 -12.73 11.78
C LEU A 122 2.69 -13.60 11.49
N HIS A 123 2.41 -14.61 12.33
CA HIS A 123 1.23 -15.45 12.17
C HIS A 123 -0.05 -14.62 12.24
N ALA A 124 -0.16 -13.75 13.26
CA ALA A 124 -1.31 -12.86 13.41
C ALA A 124 -1.49 -11.91 12.20
N LEU A 125 -0.37 -11.36 11.69
CA LEU A 125 -0.39 -10.48 10.53
C LEU A 125 -0.88 -11.20 9.27
N VAL A 126 -0.32 -12.36 8.93
CA VAL A 126 -0.71 -13.09 7.72
C VAL A 126 -2.14 -13.62 7.82
N SER A 127 -2.60 -14.00 9.01
CA SER A 127 -4.00 -14.40 9.24
C SER A 127 -4.95 -13.24 8.93
N ARG A 128 -4.73 -12.05 9.50
CA ARG A 128 -5.55 -10.86 9.23
C ARG A 128 -5.55 -10.46 7.75
N LEU A 129 -4.38 -10.49 7.10
CA LEU A 129 -4.26 -10.20 5.67
C LEU A 129 -5.05 -11.20 4.82
N THR A 130 -4.99 -12.49 5.17
CA THR A 130 -5.73 -13.56 4.49
C THR A 130 -7.22 -13.37 4.68
N ASP A 131 -7.69 -13.25 5.94
CA ASP A 131 -9.10 -13.09 6.28
C ASP A 131 -9.73 -11.92 5.53
N MET A 132 -9.05 -10.77 5.51
CA MET A 132 -9.49 -9.57 4.77
C MET A 132 -9.63 -9.82 3.26
N LYS A 133 -8.75 -10.63 2.65
CA LYS A 133 -8.79 -10.89 1.21
C LYS A 133 -9.74 -12.01 0.83
N GLU A 134 -10.01 -12.92 1.73
CA GLU A 134 -10.92 -14.04 1.53
C GLU A 134 -12.37 -13.72 1.95
N GLU A 135 -12.61 -12.61 2.64
CA GLU A 135 -13.91 -12.23 3.23
C GLU A 135 -15.07 -12.32 2.24
N THR A 136 -14.85 -11.94 0.98
CA THR A 136 -15.91 -11.89 -0.05
C THR A 136 -16.02 -13.18 -0.87
N ARG A 137 -15.17 -14.19 -0.61
CA ARG A 137 -15.19 -15.45 -1.34
C ARG A 137 -16.22 -16.42 -0.76
N ALA A 138 -16.87 -17.19 -1.63
CA ALA A 138 -17.83 -18.22 -1.18
C ALA A 138 -17.10 -19.40 -0.52
N ASP A 139 -15.92 -19.78 -1.04
CA ASP A 139 -15.02 -20.79 -0.49
C ASP A 139 -13.78 -20.08 0.03
N ARG A 140 -13.83 -19.71 1.30
CA ARG A 140 -12.79 -18.94 1.98
C ARG A 140 -11.65 -19.86 2.40
N TRP A 141 -10.44 -19.47 2.08
CA TRP A 141 -9.26 -20.10 2.62
C TRP A 141 -8.79 -19.37 3.89
N ALA A 142 -8.43 -20.12 4.92
CA ALA A 142 -7.85 -19.60 6.14
C ALA A 142 -6.43 -20.16 6.36
N VAL A 143 -5.58 -19.43 7.07
CA VAL A 143 -4.22 -19.90 7.39
C VAL A 143 -4.24 -21.25 8.12
N THR A 144 -5.30 -21.52 8.89
CA THR A 144 -5.52 -22.79 9.62
C THR A 144 -5.87 -23.97 8.71
N ASP A 145 -6.18 -23.77 7.44
CA ASP A 145 -6.44 -24.87 6.50
C ASP A 145 -5.15 -25.55 6.04
N ALA A 146 -4.01 -24.87 6.20
CA ALA A 146 -2.72 -25.45 5.93
C ALA A 146 -2.11 -26.13 7.16
N PRO A 147 -1.28 -27.18 6.98
CA PRO A 147 -0.59 -27.82 8.10
C PRO A 147 0.29 -26.82 8.88
N GLU A 148 0.21 -26.82 10.21
CA GLU A 148 0.93 -25.90 11.10
C GLU A 148 2.43 -25.83 10.78
N LYS A 149 3.10 -27.01 10.63
CA LYS A 149 4.53 -27.07 10.28
C LYS A 149 4.87 -26.41 8.95
N PHE A 150 3.92 -26.42 8.01
CA PHE A 150 4.10 -25.75 6.73
C PHE A 150 4.04 -24.23 6.93
N ILE A 151 3.05 -23.73 7.67
CA ILE A 151 2.92 -22.30 7.99
C ILE A 151 4.16 -21.81 8.74
N ASP A 152 4.61 -22.52 9.78
CA ASP A 152 5.85 -22.18 10.52
C ASP A 152 7.07 -22.07 9.60
N SER A 153 7.15 -22.97 8.61
CA SER A 153 8.23 -22.92 7.61
C SER A 153 8.14 -21.67 6.72
N GLN A 154 6.94 -21.30 6.28
CA GLN A 154 6.72 -20.11 5.45
C GLN A 154 7.01 -18.81 6.23
N LEU A 155 6.59 -18.74 7.50
CA LEU A 155 6.83 -17.56 8.35
C LEU A 155 8.32 -17.26 8.54
N LYS A 156 9.20 -18.29 8.55
CA LYS A 156 10.66 -18.10 8.61
C LYS A 156 11.24 -17.37 7.40
N GLY A 157 10.52 -17.37 6.27
CA GLY A 157 10.94 -16.73 5.02
C GLY A 157 10.53 -15.27 4.87
N ILE A 158 9.78 -14.70 5.83
CA ILE A 158 9.23 -13.35 5.73
C ILE A 158 9.61 -12.47 6.93
N LEU A 159 9.42 -11.17 6.76
CA LEU A 159 9.46 -10.13 7.79
C LEU A 159 8.14 -9.38 7.78
N GLY A 160 7.63 -9.06 8.97
CA GLY A 160 6.49 -8.18 9.14
C GLY A 160 6.92 -6.72 9.11
N LEU A 161 6.09 -5.88 8.51
CA LEU A 161 6.31 -4.45 8.37
C LEU A 161 5.14 -3.69 8.99
N SER A 162 5.45 -2.59 9.69
CA SER A 162 4.48 -1.57 10.08
C SER A 162 5.03 -0.17 9.82
N ILE A 163 4.17 0.72 9.39
CA ILE A 163 4.53 2.11 9.06
C ILE A 163 3.49 3.02 9.65
#